data_cdf1d242a4c06567650572824cd09b50
#
_entry.id   cdf1d242a4c06567650572824cd09b50
#
_cell.length_a   1.000
_cell.length_b   1.000
_cell.length_c   1.000
_cell.angle_alpha   90.00
_cell.angle_beta   90.00
_cell.angle_gamma   90.00
#
_symmetry.space_group_name_H-M   'P 1'
#
loop_
_entity.id
_entity.type
_entity.pdbx_description
1 polymer ?
#
loop_
_entity_poly.entity_id
_entity_poly.type
_entity_poly.pdbx_seq_one_letter_code
_entity_poly.pdbx_strand_id
1 'polypeptide(L)'
;MLNSPSSFSEKPHPARPARVAVLFTRPESVLDDYQRLFELAGARQSLAPGIPTLLKDNITWHFPMPGANTTPWQLEGSILALRAAGLDDLVCVQNQTVVTNAFKGEDLNCYLPIFKRHQIPVRYNFRPQDMTWVEYRPKARMLALDHIYPEGIRIPDYFCGKNIVHLPTVKTHMYTTTTGAMKNAFGGLLSKYRHYTHSWIHETLVDLLAIQREIHPGLFAVMDGTTAGDGAGPRMIRPLEKNVILASADQVAIDAVAAQLMGFDPLSIRYIRLAHEQGLGCGDPRQIELVGDDIAGQSWGFKVGRNSHSFLAWLAWYGPTKIFQKLLLRTPLVAIPTFIGEVEQDYMFWPFKYRGIAERWRQTTRWGALFREYQQRGTLK
;
A
#
# COMPACT_ATOMS: atom_id res chain seq x y z
N MET A 1 -26.69 9.57 10.93
CA MET A 1 -25.81 10.37 11.79
C MET A 1 -25.30 9.44 12.87
N LEU A 2 -24.03 9.06 12.83
CA LEU A 2 -23.42 8.36 13.95
C LEU A 2 -23.12 9.40 15.03
N ASN A 3 -23.71 9.22 16.22
CA ASN A 3 -23.37 9.98 17.40
C ASN A 3 -21.87 9.87 17.64
N SER A 4 -21.21 11.00 17.86
CA SER A 4 -19.80 11.06 18.21
C SER A 4 -19.53 10.10 19.36
N PRO A 5 -18.57 9.18 19.24
CA PRO A 5 -18.12 8.43 20.40
C PRO A 5 -17.53 9.43 21.39
N SER A 6 -17.99 9.36 22.62
CA SER A 6 -17.55 10.14 23.76
C SER A 6 -16.02 10.13 23.88
N SER A 7 -15.44 11.32 23.94
CA SER A 7 -14.15 11.68 24.53
C SER A 7 -13.01 10.67 24.37
N PHE A 8 -12.43 10.58 23.17
CA PHE A 8 -11.03 10.19 23.07
C PHE A 8 -10.21 11.43 23.48
N SER A 9 -9.53 11.30 24.61
CA SER A 9 -8.64 12.30 25.21
C SER A 9 -7.67 12.82 24.17
N GLU A 10 -7.70 14.12 23.92
CA GLU A 10 -6.65 14.89 23.25
C GLU A 10 -5.39 14.88 24.11
N LYS A 11 -4.61 13.81 24.02
CA LYS A 11 -3.20 13.90 24.38
C LYS A 11 -2.44 13.77 23.05
N PRO A 12 -1.72 14.82 22.62
CA PRO A 12 -0.72 14.64 21.60
C PRO A 12 0.22 13.55 22.13
N HIS A 13 0.34 12.45 21.40
CA HIS A 13 1.40 11.48 21.70
C HIS A 13 2.71 12.27 21.75
N PRO A 14 3.51 12.15 22.84
CA PRO A 14 4.82 12.76 22.86
C PRO A 14 5.53 12.30 21.61
N ALA A 15 6.12 13.25 20.88
CA ALA A 15 6.81 13.01 19.63
C ALA A 15 7.95 12.01 19.89
N ARG A 16 7.64 10.71 19.76
CA ARG A 16 8.68 9.68 19.69
C ARG A 16 9.47 9.95 18.41
N PRO A 17 10.80 9.85 18.43
CA PRO A 17 11.56 9.96 17.20
C PRO A 17 11.00 8.97 16.19
N ALA A 18 10.82 9.40 14.96
CA ALA A 18 10.36 8.52 13.89
C ALA A 18 11.35 7.38 13.74
N ARG A 19 10.90 6.15 13.93
CA ARG A 19 11.73 4.95 13.89
C ARG A 19 11.34 4.09 12.70
N VAL A 20 12.33 3.64 11.94
CA VAL A 20 12.16 2.65 10.87
C VAL A 20 13.09 1.48 11.13
N ALA A 21 12.51 0.29 11.27
CA ALA A 21 13.26 -0.96 11.29
C ALA A 21 13.56 -1.41 9.87
N VAL A 22 14.79 -1.86 9.62
CA VAL A 22 15.26 -2.39 8.34
C VAL A 22 16.00 -3.68 8.60
N LEU A 23 15.67 -4.73 7.86
CA LEU A 23 16.40 -6.00 7.89
C LEU A 23 16.68 -6.49 6.47
N PHE A 24 17.89 -7.00 6.25
CA PHE A 24 18.16 -7.85 5.10
C PHE A 24 17.67 -9.28 5.40
N THR A 25 17.00 -9.88 4.42
CA THR A 25 16.35 -11.17 4.61
C THR A 25 16.64 -12.12 3.45
N ARG A 26 16.34 -13.37 3.65
CA ARG A 26 16.47 -14.45 2.67
C ARG A 26 15.28 -15.42 2.80
N PRO A 27 14.97 -16.19 1.74
CA PRO A 27 13.80 -17.07 1.76
C PRO A 27 13.72 -18.01 2.96
N GLU A 28 14.84 -18.48 3.46
CA GLU A 28 14.91 -19.47 4.54
C GLU A 28 14.57 -18.87 5.92
N SER A 29 14.78 -17.57 6.12
CA SER A 29 14.57 -16.90 7.41
C SER A 29 13.46 -15.84 7.38
N VAL A 30 12.84 -15.60 6.23
CA VAL A 30 11.96 -14.44 6.03
C VAL A 30 10.80 -14.35 7.02
N LEU A 31 10.20 -15.47 7.43
CA LEU A 31 9.09 -15.44 8.40
C LEU A 31 9.57 -15.03 9.79
N ASP A 32 10.73 -15.53 10.22
CA ASP A 32 11.35 -15.16 11.50
C ASP A 32 11.86 -13.70 11.44
N ASP A 33 12.40 -13.28 10.28
CA ASP A 33 12.85 -11.92 10.07
C ASP A 33 11.67 -10.92 10.13
N TYR A 34 10.47 -11.29 9.66
CA TYR A 34 9.26 -10.46 9.87
C TYR A 34 8.92 -10.33 11.35
N GLN A 35 8.99 -11.40 12.14
CA GLN A 35 8.74 -11.31 13.58
C GLN A 35 9.74 -10.36 14.25
N ARG A 36 11.03 -10.51 13.97
CA ARG A 36 12.09 -9.63 14.48
C ARG A 36 11.89 -8.17 14.03
N LEU A 37 11.46 -7.96 12.78
CA LEU A 37 11.20 -6.64 12.22
C LEU A 37 10.08 -5.90 12.97
N PHE A 38 8.98 -6.60 13.30
CA PHE A 38 7.88 -6.03 14.08
C PHE A 38 8.30 -5.65 15.49
N GLU A 39 9.14 -6.46 16.14
CA GLU A 39 9.69 -6.17 17.47
C GLU A 39 10.58 -4.92 17.43
N LEU A 40 11.52 -4.84 16.49
CA LEU A 40 12.42 -3.69 16.30
C LEU A 40 11.66 -2.39 16.01
N ALA A 41 10.61 -2.46 15.21
CA ALA A 41 9.78 -1.32 14.86
C ALA A 41 8.78 -0.93 15.97
N GLY A 42 8.68 -1.68 17.04
CA GLY A 42 7.79 -1.40 18.17
C GLY A 42 6.31 -1.57 17.86
N ALA A 43 5.95 -2.60 17.12
CA ALA A 43 4.57 -2.85 16.71
C ALA A 43 3.62 -2.98 17.90
N ARG A 44 4.03 -3.71 18.96
CA ARG A 44 3.23 -3.91 20.17
C ARG A 44 2.90 -2.60 20.90
N GLN A 45 3.78 -1.60 20.81
CA GLN A 45 3.59 -0.28 21.44
C GLN A 45 2.78 0.68 20.54
N SER A 46 2.67 0.37 19.26
CA SER A 46 2.06 1.23 18.24
C SER A 46 0.63 0.81 17.88
N LEU A 47 0.27 -0.43 18.17
CA LEU A 47 -1.05 -0.99 17.92
C LEU A 47 -1.79 -1.17 19.25
N ALA A 48 -3.05 -0.73 19.30
CA ALA A 48 -3.86 -0.79 20.51
C ALA A 48 -4.25 -2.25 20.81
N PRO A 49 -3.97 -2.75 22.04
CA PRO A 49 -4.32 -4.12 22.41
C PRO A 49 -5.84 -4.30 22.55
N GLY A 50 -6.32 -5.52 22.29
CA GLY A 50 -7.73 -5.87 22.43
C GLY A 50 -8.67 -5.24 21.39
N ILE A 51 -8.10 -4.59 20.36
CA ILE A 51 -8.84 -3.98 19.25
C ILE A 51 -8.52 -4.77 17.96
N PRO A 52 -9.54 -5.08 17.12
CA PRO A 52 -9.32 -5.75 15.84
C PRO A 52 -8.29 -5.02 15.00
N THR A 53 -7.42 -5.78 14.35
CA THR A 53 -6.34 -5.25 13.51
C THR A 53 -6.61 -5.59 12.05
N LEU A 54 -6.77 -4.56 11.24
CA LEU A 54 -6.97 -4.67 9.81
C LEU A 54 -5.63 -4.89 9.10
N LEU A 55 -5.55 -5.94 8.30
CA LEU A 55 -4.46 -6.17 7.37
C LEU A 55 -4.84 -5.57 6.02
N LYS A 56 -4.16 -4.52 5.59
CA LYS A 56 -4.36 -3.92 4.27
C LYS A 56 -3.22 -4.31 3.35
N ASP A 57 -3.42 -5.38 2.63
CA ASP A 57 -2.52 -5.80 1.57
C ASP A 57 -2.57 -4.87 0.34
N ASN A 58 -1.71 -5.12 -0.62
CA ASN A 58 -1.63 -4.40 -1.88
C ASN A 58 -1.73 -5.36 -3.05
N ILE A 59 -2.88 -5.39 -3.72
CA ILE A 59 -3.05 -6.05 -5.02
C ILE A 59 -3.13 -4.96 -6.08
N THR A 60 -1.97 -4.59 -6.60
CA THR A 60 -1.87 -3.59 -7.67
C THR A 60 -2.32 -4.15 -9.01
N TRP A 61 -1.99 -5.40 -9.27
CA TRP A 61 -2.41 -6.17 -10.43
C TRP A 61 -2.85 -7.56 -9.96
N HIS A 62 -3.94 -8.10 -10.50
CA HIS A 62 -4.37 -9.44 -10.08
C HIS A 62 -3.39 -10.54 -10.51
N PHE A 63 -2.60 -10.31 -11.55
CA PHE A 63 -1.50 -11.22 -11.91
C PHE A 63 -0.33 -11.15 -10.92
N PRO A 64 0.38 -12.27 -10.69
CA PRO A 64 1.47 -12.33 -9.73
C PRO A 64 2.76 -11.73 -10.31
N MET A 65 2.76 -10.42 -10.51
CA MET A 65 3.93 -9.66 -10.95
C MET A 65 4.86 -9.39 -9.76
N PRO A 66 6.11 -9.91 -9.76
CA PRO A 66 7.03 -9.73 -8.65
C PRO A 66 7.33 -8.25 -8.38
N GLY A 67 7.31 -7.86 -7.10
CA GLY A 67 7.50 -6.48 -6.68
C GLY A 67 6.27 -5.58 -6.82
N ALA A 68 5.17 -6.05 -7.45
CA ALA A 68 3.96 -5.26 -7.63
C ALA A 68 2.92 -5.45 -6.52
N ASN A 69 2.80 -6.65 -5.99
CA ASN A 69 1.79 -7.02 -5.00
C ASN A 69 2.44 -7.40 -3.68
N THR A 70 1.68 -7.35 -2.59
CA THR A 70 2.07 -7.97 -1.32
C THR A 70 2.51 -9.40 -1.57
N THR A 71 3.64 -9.81 -1.01
CA THR A 71 4.13 -11.17 -1.18
C THR A 71 3.43 -12.12 -0.20
N PRO A 72 3.31 -13.41 -0.53
CA PRO A 72 2.69 -14.37 0.40
C PRO A 72 3.46 -14.48 1.72
N TRP A 73 4.78 -14.40 1.72
CA TRP A 73 5.59 -14.40 2.95
C TRP A 73 5.45 -13.11 3.75
N GLN A 74 5.24 -11.95 3.10
CA GLN A 74 4.91 -10.70 3.80
C GLN A 74 3.58 -10.82 4.54
N LEU A 75 2.56 -11.34 3.86
CA LEU A 75 1.24 -11.56 4.46
C LEU A 75 1.31 -12.56 5.62
N GLU A 76 1.91 -13.73 5.40
CA GLU A 76 2.03 -14.78 6.41
C GLU A 76 2.93 -14.35 7.58
N GLY A 77 4.10 -13.76 7.31
CA GLY A 77 5.02 -13.25 8.31
C GLY A 77 4.40 -12.15 9.18
N SER A 78 3.62 -11.25 8.57
CA SER A 78 2.89 -10.22 9.33
C SER A 78 1.81 -10.80 10.23
N ILE A 79 1.07 -11.81 9.79
CA ILE A 79 0.07 -12.53 10.62
C ILE A 79 0.75 -13.18 11.81
N LEU A 80 1.85 -13.89 11.58
CA LEU A 80 2.60 -14.56 12.65
C LEU A 80 3.18 -13.58 13.66
N ALA A 81 3.80 -12.48 13.17
CA ALA A 81 4.37 -11.45 14.02
C ALA A 81 3.34 -10.72 14.87
N LEU A 82 2.18 -10.40 14.31
CA LEU A 82 1.08 -9.77 15.05
C LEU A 82 0.54 -10.67 16.16
N ARG A 83 0.35 -11.96 15.88
CA ARG A 83 -0.05 -12.94 16.89
C ARG A 83 0.99 -13.11 17.99
N ALA A 84 2.26 -13.17 17.65
CA ALA A 84 3.34 -13.19 18.63
C ALA A 84 3.36 -11.92 19.51
N ALA A 85 2.88 -10.79 18.98
CA ALA A 85 2.70 -9.55 19.74
C ALA A 85 1.41 -9.51 20.58
N GLY A 86 0.56 -10.57 20.54
CA GLY A 86 -0.72 -10.65 21.28
C GLY A 86 -1.88 -9.96 20.58
N LEU A 87 -1.81 -9.78 19.28
CA LEU A 87 -2.86 -9.18 18.44
C LEU A 87 -3.50 -10.31 17.59
N ASP A 88 -4.49 -11.01 18.15
CA ASP A 88 -5.06 -12.21 17.54
C ASP A 88 -6.27 -11.95 16.65
N ASP A 89 -7.02 -10.87 16.89
CA ASP A 89 -8.20 -10.51 16.09
C ASP A 89 -7.75 -9.78 14.81
N LEU A 90 -7.42 -10.57 13.80
CA LEU A 90 -6.91 -10.11 12.52
C LEU A 90 -7.96 -10.26 11.42
N VAL A 91 -8.14 -9.24 10.61
CA VAL A 91 -9.06 -9.22 9.47
C VAL A 91 -8.37 -8.62 8.25
N CYS A 92 -8.36 -9.31 7.13
CA CYS A 92 -7.88 -8.73 5.88
C CYS A 92 -8.97 -7.85 5.24
N VAL A 93 -8.60 -6.68 4.73
CA VAL A 93 -9.53 -5.76 4.07
C VAL A 93 -9.11 -5.50 2.63
N GLN A 94 -10.04 -5.80 1.73
CA GLN A 94 -9.83 -5.72 0.28
C GLN A 94 -10.64 -4.63 -0.37
N ASN A 95 -10.15 -4.17 -1.52
CA ASN A 95 -10.81 -3.14 -2.29
C ASN A 95 -10.96 -3.54 -3.75
N GLN A 96 -12.01 -3.03 -4.36
CA GLN A 96 -12.16 -3.08 -5.81
C GLN A 96 -11.30 -1.99 -6.46
N THR A 97 -10.61 -2.34 -7.51
CA THR A 97 -10.00 -1.38 -8.44
C THR A 97 -10.74 -1.40 -9.78
N VAL A 98 -10.49 -0.39 -10.59
CA VAL A 98 -11.12 -0.25 -11.91
C VAL A 98 -10.70 -1.38 -12.86
N VAL A 99 -9.47 -1.87 -12.72
CA VAL A 99 -8.84 -2.84 -13.63
C VAL A 99 -8.22 -4.05 -12.90
N THR A 100 -8.50 -4.23 -11.61
CA THR A 100 -7.94 -5.34 -10.84
C THR A 100 -9.05 -6.08 -10.11
N ASN A 101 -9.22 -7.35 -10.42
CA ASN A 101 -10.15 -8.24 -9.72
C ASN A 101 -9.51 -8.72 -8.41
N ALA A 102 -10.11 -8.39 -7.27
CA ALA A 102 -9.59 -8.73 -5.95
C ALA A 102 -9.51 -10.25 -5.74
N PHE A 103 -10.57 -10.99 -6.08
CA PHE A 103 -10.63 -12.45 -5.90
C PHE A 103 -9.58 -13.19 -6.72
N LYS A 104 -9.45 -12.81 -8.00
CA LYS A 104 -8.40 -13.34 -8.87
C LYS A 104 -7.01 -12.99 -8.34
N GLY A 105 -6.87 -11.80 -7.75
CA GLY A 105 -5.62 -11.34 -7.13
C GLY A 105 -5.25 -12.16 -5.90
N GLU A 106 -6.19 -12.43 -5.01
CA GLU A 106 -5.99 -13.28 -3.82
C GLU A 106 -5.58 -14.70 -4.19
N ASP A 107 -6.23 -15.27 -5.20
CA ASP A 107 -5.94 -16.63 -5.68
C ASP A 107 -4.54 -16.70 -6.32
N LEU A 108 -4.29 -15.88 -7.33
CA LEU A 108 -3.04 -15.93 -8.09
C LEU A 108 -1.79 -15.50 -7.30
N ASN A 109 -1.95 -14.68 -6.24
CA ASN A 109 -0.85 -14.30 -5.35
C ASN A 109 -0.75 -15.18 -4.09
N CYS A 110 -1.44 -16.33 -4.05
CA CYS A 110 -1.37 -17.34 -3.00
C CYS A 110 -1.86 -16.87 -1.61
N TYR A 111 -2.82 -15.93 -1.55
CA TYR A 111 -3.34 -15.46 -0.26
C TYR A 111 -4.40 -16.40 0.32
N LEU A 112 -5.25 -17.02 -0.54
CA LEU A 112 -6.34 -17.89 -0.09
C LEU A 112 -5.88 -19.03 0.84
N PRO A 113 -4.79 -19.77 0.55
CA PRO A 113 -4.26 -20.78 1.45
C PRO A 113 -3.79 -20.22 2.79
N ILE A 114 -3.24 -19.01 2.80
CA ILE A 114 -2.78 -18.32 4.03
C ILE A 114 -3.99 -17.94 4.87
N PHE A 115 -5.00 -17.30 4.27
CA PHE A 115 -6.24 -16.95 4.97
C PHE A 115 -6.92 -18.18 5.59
N LYS A 116 -7.00 -19.29 4.84
CA LYS A 116 -7.57 -20.55 5.34
C LYS A 116 -6.75 -21.12 6.50
N ARG A 117 -5.43 -21.22 6.35
CA ARG A 117 -4.53 -21.80 7.37
C ARG A 117 -4.58 -21.02 8.68
N HIS A 118 -4.54 -19.70 8.58
CA HIS A 118 -4.53 -18.80 9.72
C HIS A 118 -5.91 -18.31 10.15
N GLN A 119 -7.00 -18.82 9.55
CA GLN A 119 -8.37 -18.43 9.88
C GLN A 119 -8.59 -16.92 9.84
N ILE A 120 -8.04 -16.24 8.81
CA ILE A 120 -8.17 -14.81 8.63
C ILE A 120 -9.44 -14.51 7.81
N PRO A 121 -10.45 -13.87 8.38
CA PRO A 121 -11.60 -13.40 7.62
C PRO A 121 -11.20 -12.28 6.66
N VAL A 122 -11.84 -12.23 5.49
CA VAL A 122 -11.63 -11.19 4.48
C VAL A 122 -12.89 -10.38 4.30
N ARG A 123 -12.76 -9.05 4.33
CA ARG A 123 -13.87 -8.13 4.08
C ARG A 123 -13.57 -7.21 2.90
N TYR A 124 -14.60 -6.98 2.10
CA TYR A 124 -14.49 -6.28 0.82
C TYR A 124 -15.25 -4.96 0.87
N ASN A 125 -14.57 -3.84 0.62
CA ASN A 125 -15.20 -2.51 0.67
C ASN A 125 -16.22 -2.24 -0.46
N PHE A 126 -16.40 -3.18 -1.34
CA PHE A 126 -17.39 -3.16 -2.42
C PHE A 126 -18.56 -4.14 -2.21
N ARG A 127 -18.60 -4.81 -1.06
CA ARG A 127 -19.70 -5.68 -0.64
C ARG A 127 -20.47 -5.04 0.50
N PRO A 128 -21.76 -4.71 0.33
CA PRO A 128 -22.55 -4.07 1.38
C PRO A 128 -22.68 -4.87 2.68
N GLN A 129 -22.61 -6.22 2.59
CA GLN A 129 -22.60 -7.09 3.77
C GLN A 129 -21.31 -7.04 4.59
N ASP A 130 -20.22 -6.56 4.01
CA ASP A 130 -18.93 -6.49 4.69
C ASP A 130 -18.67 -5.13 5.32
N MET A 131 -19.06 -4.04 4.65
CA MET A 131 -18.94 -2.67 5.14
C MET A 131 -19.79 -1.69 4.32
N THR A 132 -20.13 -0.55 4.92
CA THR A 132 -20.93 0.50 4.31
C THR A 132 -20.11 1.78 4.16
N TRP A 133 -20.33 2.53 3.10
CA TRP A 133 -19.71 3.85 2.90
C TRP A 133 -20.53 4.91 3.62
N VAL A 134 -19.95 5.50 4.67
CA VAL A 134 -20.58 6.53 5.51
C VAL A 134 -19.94 7.89 5.29
N GLU A 135 -20.70 8.96 5.44
CA GLU A 135 -20.18 10.32 5.42
C GLU A 135 -19.24 10.51 6.61
N TYR A 136 -18.09 11.11 6.36
CA TYR A 136 -17.07 11.41 7.34
C TYR A 136 -16.65 12.88 7.23
N ARG A 137 -16.58 13.56 8.35
CA ARG A 137 -16.10 14.95 8.44
C ARG A 137 -14.76 14.95 9.16
N PRO A 138 -13.64 15.04 8.43
CA PRO A 138 -12.33 15.12 9.03
C PRO A 138 -12.21 16.32 9.97
N LYS A 139 -11.50 16.16 11.09
CA LYS A 139 -11.13 17.25 11.98
C LYS A 139 -9.99 18.07 11.39
N ALA A 140 -9.05 17.39 10.71
CA ALA A 140 -7.95 18.03 10.01
C ALA A 140 -8.45 18.80 8.78
N ARG A 141 -7.80 19.93 8.49
CA ARG A 141 -8.05 20.66 7.25
C ARG A 141 -7.54 19.81 6.07
N MET A 142 -8.42 19.55 5.12
CA MET A 142 -8.07 18.84 3.89
C MET A 142 -7.36 19.75 2.89
N LEU A 143 -6.39 19.17 2.17
CA LEU A 143 -5.66 19.86 1.11
C LEU A 143 -6.37 19.76 -0.25
N ALA A 144 -7.11 18.67 -0.48
CA ALA A 144 -7.72 18.41 -1.78
C ALA A 144 -9.10 17.72 -1.70
N LEU A 145 -9.34 16.86 -0.73
CA LEU A 145 -10.55 16.01 -0.73
C LEU A 145 -11.85 16.81 -0.67
N ASP A 146 -11.88 17.95 0.03
CA ASP A 146 -13.04 18.86 0.10
C ASP A 146 -13.45 19.39 -1.28
N HIS A 147 -12.46 19.68 -2.13
CA HIS A 147 -12.71 20.19 -3.48
C HIS A 147 -13.06 19.09 -4.46
N ILE A 148 -12.54 17.88 -4.22
CA ILE A 148 -12.76 16.73 -5.10
C ILE A 148 -14.15 16.14 -4.87
N TYR A 149 -14.57 16.10 -3.60
CA TYR A 149 -15.85 15.55 -3.13
C TYR A 149 -16.69 16.61 -2.40
N PRO A 150 -17.20 17.63 -3.12
CA PRO A 150 -18.02 18.68 -2.51
C PRO A 150 -19.33 18.16 -1.91
N GLU A 151 -19.75 16.95 -2.32
CA GLU A 151 -20.89 16.21 -1.76
C GLU A 151 -20.59 15.55 -0.41
N GLY A 152 -19.36 15.63 0.07
CA GLY A 152 -18.89 15.03 1.31
C GLY A 152 -17.92 13.88 1.10
N ILE A 153 -16.97 13.76 2.03
CA ILE A 153 -16.02 12.64 2.06
C ILE A 153 -16.72 11.41 2.63
N ARG A 154 -16.56 10.26 1.99
CA ARG A 154 -17.13 9.00 2.47
C ARG A 154 -16.03 7.96 2.66
N ILE A 155 -16.07 7.28 3.81
CA ILE A 155 -15.14 6.21 4.17
C ILE A 155 -15.89 4.92 4.53
N PRO A 156 -15.25 3.76 4.50
CA PRO A 156 -15.86 2.52 4.99
C PRO A 156 -16.02 2.57 6.53
N ASP A 157 -17.22 2.34 7.03
CA ASP A 157 -17.53 2.32 8.48
C ASP A 157 -16.69 1.30 9.24
N TYR A 158 -16.42 0.16 8.62
CA TYR A 158 -15.68 -0.94 9.22
C TYR A 158 -14.22 -0.58 9.59
N PHE A 159 -13.65 0.45 8.97
CA PHE A 159 -12.27 0.89 9.26
C PHE A 159 -12.20 1.67 10.61
N CYS A 160 -13.28 2.35 11.00
CA CYS A 160 -13.27 3.20 12.18
C CYS A 160 -13.06 2.40 13.48
N GLY A 161 -12.21 2.93 14.36
CA GLY A 161 -11.94 2.38 15.69
C GLY A 161 -11.14 1.08 15.71
N LYS A 162 -10.50 0.69 14.61
CA LYS A 162 -9.66 -0.51 14.50
C LYS A 162 -8.21 -0.13 14.19
N ASN A 163 -7.27 -0.97 14.64
CA ASN A 163 -5.90 -0.84 14.16
C ASN A 163 -5.82 -1.15 12.66
N ILE A 164 -4.80 -0.61 11.99
CA ILE A 164 -4.50 -0.98 10.61
C ILE A 164 -2.99 -1.21 10.40
N VAL A 165 -2.67 -2.28 9.69
CA VAL A 165 -1.32 -2.62 9.23
C VAL A 165 -1.31 -2.63 7.72
N HIS A 166 -0.58 -1.69 7.12
CA HIS A 166 -0.37 -1.63 5.69
C HIS A 166 0.75 -2.56 5.25
N LEU A 167 0.54 -3.29 4.16
CA LEU A 167 1.49 -4.25 3.58
C LEU A 167 1.89 -3.83 2.14
N PRO A 168 2.50 -2.65 1.94
CA PRO A 168 2.97 -2.22 0.64
C PRO A 168 4.24 -2.95 0.22
N THR A 169 4.64 -2.76 -1.05
CA THR A 169 5.93 -3.21 -1.60
C THR A 169 6.76 -2.01 -2.04
N VAL A 170 8.10 -2.15 -1.99
CA VAL A 170 9.03 -1.13 -2.48
C VAL A 170 8.97 -1.09 -4.00
N LYS A 171 8.42 -0.02 -4.57
CA LYS A 171 8.32 0.14 -6.03
C LYS A 171 8.14 1.59 -6.44
N THR A 172 8.58 1.88 -7.66
CA THR A 172 8.33 3.17 -8.32
C THR A 172 6.86 3.33 -8.72
N HIS A 173 6.47 4.56 -8.96
CA HIS A 173 5.13 4.91 -9.44
C HIS A 173 5.19 6.13 -10.39
N MET A 174 4.50 6.03 -11.52
CA MET A 174 4.55 7.03 -12.60
C MET A 174 4.08 8.44 -12.20
N TYR A 175 3.20 8.56 -11.19
CA TYR A 175 2.65 9.86 -10.75
C TYR A 175 3.25 10.36 -9.44
N THR A 176 3.58 9.45 -8.53
CA THR A 176 4.01 9.79 -7.17
C THR A 176 5.46 9.46 -6.88
N THR A 177 6.24 9.10 -7.90
CA THR A 177 7.63 8.61 -7.81
C THR A 177 7.72 7.26 -7.12
N THR A 178 7.14 7.13 -5.93
CA THR A 178 7.06 5.88 -5.15
C THR A 178 5.62 5.55 -4.79
N THR A 179 5.34 4.31 -4.41
CA THR A 179 4.01 3.91 -3.91
C THR A 179 3.92 4.05 -2.40
N GLY A 180 4.63 3.25 -1.64
CA GLY A 180 4.75 3.33 -0.19
C GLY A 180 3.51 3.00 0.64
N ALA A 181 3.66 3.22 1.95
CA ALA A 181 2.64 2.98 2.96
C ALA A 181 1.50 4.00 2.88
N MET A 182 1.82 5.28 2.72
CA MET A 182 0.80 6.32 2.61
C MET A 182 -0.15 6.05 1.45
N LYS A 183 0.38 5.60 0.30
CA LYS A 183 -0.45 5.30 -0.87
C LYS A 183 -1.27 4.01 -0.73
N ASN A 184 -0.92 3.11 0.17
CA ASN A 184 -1.68 1.88 0.35
C ASN A 184 -3.10 2.12 0.88
N ALA A 185 -3.31 3.18 1.65
CA ALA A 185 -4.62 3.63 2.10
C ALA A 185 -5.57 4.07 0.97
N PHE A 186 -5.00 4.53 -0.14
CA PHE A 186 -5.76 4.95 -1.32
C PHE A 186 -6.70 3.85 -1.85
N GLY A 187 -6.30 2.59 -1.73
CA GLY A 187 -7.13 1.44 -2.08
C GLY A 187 -8.24 1.13 -1.07
N GLY A 188 -8.04 1.43 0.22
CA GLY A 188 -8.97 1.11 1.30
C GLY A 188 -10.00 2.19 1.55
N LEU A 189 -9.55 3.43 1.70
CA LEU A 189 -10.36 4.56 2.17
C LEU A 189 -11.10 5.33 1.08
N LEU A 190 -10.73 5.19 -0.19
CA LEU A 190 -11.44 5.82 -1.30
C LEU A 190 -12.29 4.80 -2.06
N SER A 191 -13.50 5.21 -2.40
CA SER A 191 -14.46 4.42 -3.18
C SER A 191 -14.00 4.21 -4.63
N LYS A 192 -14.85 3.58 -5.43
CA LYS A 192 -14.62 3.41 -6.88
C LYS A 192 -14.36 4.73 -7.62
N TYR A 193 -14.77 5.86 -7.07
CA TYR A 193 -14.57 7.21 -7.66
C TYR A 193 -13.20 7.81 -7.36
N ARG A 194 -12.29 7.08 -6.71
CA ARG A 194 -10.93 7.54 -6.39
C ARG A 194 -10.12 8.05 -7.59
N HIS A 195 -10.51 7.68 -8.81
CA HIS A 195 -9.87 8.21 -10.02
C HIS A 195 -10.04 9.74 -10.16
N TYR A 196 -11.01 10.37 -9.51
CA TYR A 196 -11.16 11.83 -9.47
C TYR A 196 -9.96 12.53 -8.81
N THR A 197 -9.24 11.84 -7.96
CA THR A 197 -8.15 12.42 -7.17
C THR A 197 -6.80 12.43 -7.88
N HIS A 198 -6.65 11.79 -9.06
CA HIS A 198 -5.33 11.62 -9.68
C HIS A 198 -4.62 12.95 -9.99
N SER A 199 -5.35 14.01 -10.33
CA SER A 199 -4.76 15.33 -10.56
C SER A 199 -4.27 16.02 -9.27
N TRP A 200 -4.68 15.51 -8.10
CA TRP A 200 -4.34 16.00 -6.78
C TRP A 200 -3.82 14.85 -5.91
N ILE A 201 -3.12 13.91 -6.54
CA ILE A 201 -2.77 12.64 -5.89
C ILE A 201 -1.88 12.86 -4.67
N HIS A 202 -0.94 13.80 -4.70
CA HIS A 202 -0.03 14.06 -3.61
C HIS A 202 -0.76 14.62 -2.38
N GLU A 203 -1.60 15.63 -2.59
CA GLU A 203 -2.45 16.23 -1.55
C GLU A 203 -3.44 15.20 -1.00
N THR A 204 -4.03 14.40 -1.87
CA THR A 204 -4.95 13.31 -1.48
C THR A 204 -4.29 12.30 -0.55
N LEU A 205 -3.02 11.93 -0.78
CA LEU A 205 -2.32 10.99 0.09
C LEU A 205 -2.08 11.56 1.48
N VAL A 206 -1.82 12.86 1.58
CA VAL A 206 -1.69 13.58 2.85
C VAL A 206 -3.02 13.63 3.60
N ASP A 207 -4.09 13.97 2.91
CA ASP A 207 -5.46 13.98 3.47
C ASP A 207 -5.87 12.60 3.99
N LEU A 208 -5.58 11.54 3.23
CA LEU A 208 -5.86 10.18 3.65
C LEU A 208 -5.05 9.76 4.89
N LEU A 209 -3.80 10.20 5.01
CA LEU A 209 -3.02 9.94 6.21
C LEU A 209 -3.59 10.69 7.42
N ALA A 210 -4.03 11.95 7.25
CA ALA A 210 -4.70 12.70 8.31
C ALA A 210 -5.99 11.99 8.78
N ILE A 211 -6.83 11.54 7.84
CA ILE A 211 -8.04 10.77 8.16
C ILE A 211 -7.70 9.47 8.90
N GLN A 212 -6.67 8.72 8.43
CA GLN A 212 -6.26 7.48 9.09
C GLN A 212 -5.85 7.71 10.56
N ARG A 213 -5.14 8.80 10.84
CA ARG A 213 -4.73 9.16 12.21
C ARG A 213 -5.91 9.52 13.11
N GLU A 214 -7.04 9.91 12.53
CA GLU A 214 -8.28 10.17 13.26
C GLU A 214 -9.10 8.92 13.55
N ILE A 215 -9.13 7.96 12.59
CA ILE A 215 -10.04 6.81 12.67
C ILE A 215 -9.39 5.54 13.22
N HIS A 216 -8.06 5.43 13.17
CA HIS A 216 -7.33 4.25 13.64
C HIS A 216 -6.61 4.54 14.96
N PRO A 217 -6.87 3.77 16.04
CA PRO A 217 -6.13 3.91 17.31
C PRO A 217 -4.68 3.44 17.19
N GLY A 218 -4.37 2.55 16.24
CA GLY A 218 -3.04 2.09 15.90
C GLY A 218 -2.84 2.05 14.39
N LEU A 219 -1.71 2.61 13.93
CA LEU A 219 -1.34 2.71 12.53
C LEU A 219 0.08 2.19 12.35
N PHE A 220 0.26 1.17 11.51
CA PHE A 220 1.53 0.53 11.27
C PHE A 220 1.72 0.17 9.80
N ALA A 221 2.95 0.08 9.35
CA ALA A 221 3.28 -0.34 7.99
C ALA A 221 4.46 -1.31 7.98
N VAL A 222 4.35 -2.31 7.12
CA VAL A 222 5.41 -3.29 6.84
C VAL A 222 5.59 -3.37 5.34
N MET A 223 6.75 -2.99 4.86
CA MET A 223 7.03 -2.86 3.42
C MET A 223 7.99 -3.96 2.96
N ASP A 224 7.61 -4.67 1.93
CA ASP A 224 8.43 -5.73 1.31
C ASP A 224 9.26 -5.17 0.16
N GLY A 225 10.56 -5.34 0.25
CA GLY A 225 11.56 -5.06 -0.79
C GLY A 225 12.40 -6.30 -1.08
N THR A 226 11.93 -7.51 -0.72
CA THR A 226 12.61 -8.76 -1.10
C THR A 226 12.81 -8.81 -2.61
N THR A 227 11.77 -8.46 -3.33
CA THR A 227 11.82 -8.09 -4.75
C THR A 227 11.17 -6.73 -4.93
N ALA A 228 11.97 -5.72 -5.25
CA ALA A 228 11.50 -4.36 -5.48
C ALA A 228 11.18 -4.10 -6.96
N GLY A 229 10.31 -3.12 -7.20
CA GLY A 229 9.83 -2.80 -8.54
C GLY A 229 10.38 -1.49 -9.10
N ASP A 230 11.18 -1.54 -10.16
CA ASP A 230 11.73 -0.38 -10.85
C ASP A 230 11.00 -0.11 -12.17
N GLY A 231 10.91 1.14 -12.61
CA GLY A 231 10.39 1.52 -13.93
C GLY A 231 9.00 2.17 -13.93
N ALA A 232 8.15 1.80 -14.89
CA ALA A 232 6.83 2.41 -15.10
C ALA A 232 5.77 1.82 -14.16
N GLY A 233 6.05 1.93 -12.84
CA GLY A 233 5.13 1.43 -11.81
C GLY A 233 3.75 2.10 -11.81
N PRO A 234 2.77 1.46 -11.16
CA PRO A 234 2.94 0.42 -10.13
C PRO A 234 2.85 -1.04 -10.63
N ARG A 235 2.52 -1.29 -11.91
CA ARG A 235 2.28 -2.63 -12.48
C ARG A 235 3.37 -3.08 -13.43
N MET A 236 3.73 -2.19 -14.35
CA MET A 236 4.65 -2.45 -15.46
C MET A 236 6.08 -2.18 -15.05
N ILE A 237 6.54 -2.91 -14.03
CA ILE A 237 7.83 -2.75 -13.37
C ILE A 237 8.83 -3.82 -13.83
N ARG A 238 10.11 -3.55 -13.59
CA ARG A 238 11.19 -4.50 -13.65
C ARG A 238 11.45 -5.00 -12.23
N PRO A 239 11.26 -6.31 -11.95
CA PRO A 239 11.52 -6.86 -10.63
C PRO A 239 13.04 -6.96 -10.41
N LEU A 240 13.49 -6.50 -9.24
CA LEU A 240 14.89 -6.55 -8.80
C LEU A 240 14.96 -7.08 -7.38
N GLU A 241 15.73 -8.16 -7.17
CA GLU A 241 15.98 -8.70 -5.82
C GLU A 241 16.77 -7.68 -5.00
N LYS A 242 16.23 -7.22 -3.88
CA LYS A 242 16.87 -6.29 -2.95
C LYS A 242 16.99 -6.87 -1.55
N ASN A 243 16.28 -7.95 -1.28
CA ASN A 243 16.39 -8.74 -0.06
C ASN A 243 16.20 -7.92 1.23
N VAL A 244 15.37 -6.89 1.19
CA VAL A 244 15.14 -5.97 2.32
C VAL A 244 13.68 -5.94 2.72
N ILE A 245 13.43 -5.83 4.00
CA ILE A 245 12.10 -5.60 4.58
C ILE A 245 12.18 -4.42 5.56
N LEU A 246 11.13 -3.60 5.61
CA LEU A 246 11.04 -2.42 6.45
C LEU A 246 9.76 -2.42 7.26
N ALA A 247 9.79 -1.83 8.46
CA ALA A 247 8.57 -1.58 9.24
C ALA A 247 8.66 -0.28 10.04
N SER A 248 7.51 0.38 10.23
CA SER A 248 7.39 1.59 11.04
C SER A 248 5.94 1.86 11.45
N ALA A 249 5.75 2.54 12.56
CA ALA A 249 4.50 3.18 12.94
C ALA A 249 4.31 4.54 12.24
N ASP A 250 5.37 5.10 11.66
CA ASP A 250 5.35 6.36 10.90
C ASP A 250 5.36 6.05 9.39
N GLN A 251 4.21 6.25 8.73
CA GLN A 251 4.04 5.98 7.30
C GLN A 251 4.86 6.91 6.42
N VAL A 252 5.15 8.12 6.89
CA VAL A 252 5.98 9.09 6.15
C VAL A 252 7.44 8.66 6.23
N ALA A 253 7.88 8.23 7.41
CA ALA A 253 9.27 7.81 7.65
C ALA A 253 9.62 6.54 6.85
N ILE A 254 8.75 5.54 6.85
CA ILE A 254 9.01 4.32 6.07
C ILE A 254 9.04 4.60 4.56
N ASP A 255 8.17 5.49 4.08
CA ASP A 255 8.17 5.91 2.67
C ASP A 255 9.43 6.70 2.32
N ALA A 256 9.93 7.54 3.25
CA ALA A 256 11.16 8.30 3.08
C ALA A 256 12.39 7.38 3.01
N VAL A 257 12.50 6.41 3.92
CA VAL A 257 13.61 5.43 3.91
C VAL A 257 13.57 4.56 2.65
N ALA A 258 12.39 4.09 2.25
CA ALA A 258 12.25 3.33 1.01
C ALA A 258 12.61 4.16 -0.23
N ALA A 259 12.23 5.46 -0.28
CA ALA A 259 12.62 6.36 -1.36
C ALA A 259 14.13 6.56 -1.43
N GLN A 260 14.80 6.73 -0.28
CA GLN A 260 16.25 6.85 -0.19
C GLN A 260 16.95 5.58 -0.72
N LEU A 261 16.51 4.39 -0.30
CA LEU A 261 17.03 3.12 -0.83
C LEU A 261 16.86 3.01 -2.34
N MET A 262 15.73 3.44 -2.88
CA MET A 262 15.52 3.48 -4.33
C MET A 262 16.43 4.49 -5.06
N GLY A 263 17.02 5.45 -4.34
CA GLY A 263 17.93 6.47 -4.90
C GLY A 263 17.26 7.82 -5.16
N PHE A 264 16.09 8.06 -4.57
CA PHE A 264 15.41 9.36 -4.64
C PHE A 264 15.67 10.18 -3.38
N ASP A 265 15.72 11.51 -3.50
CA ASP A 265 15.62 12.41 -2.37
C ASP A 265 14.16 12.41 -1.85
N PRO A 266 13.88 11.95 -0.62
CA PRO A 266 12.53 11.84 -0.10
C PRO A 266 11.78 13.18 -0.07
N LEU A 267 12.45 14.27 0.29
CA LEU A 267 11.83 15.60 0.37
C LEU A 267 11.58 16.23 -1.02
N SER A 268 12.19 15.70 -2.08
CA SER A 268 11.81 16.04 -3.46
C SER A 268 10.47 15.44 -3.87
N ILE A 269 10.03 14.39 -3.19
CA ILE A 269 8.75 13.72 -3.44
C ILE A 269 7.62 14.48 -2.74
N ARG A 270 6.75 15.13 -3.52
CA ARG A 270 5.77 16.10 -3.03
C ARG A 270 4.88 15.58 -1.89
N TYR A 271 4.36 14.34 -1.95
CA TYR A 271 3.48 13.84 -0.88
C TYR A 271 4.22 13.58 0.44
N ILE A 272 5.48 13.14 0.39
CA ILE A 272 6.33 12.95 1.57
C ILE A 272 6.64 14.30 2.21
N ARG A 273 7.07 15.28 1.38
CA ARG A 273 7.34 16.63 1.85
C ARG A 273 6.11 17.28 2.48
N LEU A 274 4.96 17.26 1.81
CA LEU A 274 3.72 17.84 2.33
C LEU A 274 3.30 17.19 3.66
N ALA A 275 3.40 15.87 3.79
CA ALA A 275 3.07 15.19 5.03
C ALA A 275 4.05 15.57 6.17
N HIS A 276 5.33 15.71 5.85
CA HIS A 276 6.34 16.18 6.80
C HIS A 276 6.06 17.64 7.26
N GLU A 277 5.78 18.54 6.33
CA GLU A 277 5.44 19.94 6.61
C GLU A 277 4.15 20.07 7.44
N GLN A 278 3.19 19.16 7.28
CA GLN A 278 1.95 19.09 8.07
C GLN A 278 2.12 18.41 9.44
N GLY A 279 3.32 17.93 9.80
CA GLY A 279 3.57 17.22 11.05
C GLY A 279 2.89 15.85 11.12
N LEU A 280 2.57 15.23 9.98
CA LEU A 280 1.95 13.90 9.91
C LEU A 280 2.97 12.75 9.93
N GLY A 281 4.25 13.05 10.08
CA GLY A 281 5.33 12.09 10.18
C GLY A 281 6.65 12.68 9.70
N CYS A 282 7.74 11.92 9.77
CA CYS A 282 9.09 12.39 9.44
C CYS A 282 9.49 12.03 8.01
N GLY A 283 9.61 13.03 7.14
CA GLY A 283 10.09 12.85 5.75
C GLY A 283 11.59 13.08 5.56
N ASP A 284 12.30 13.59 6.59
CA ASP A 284 13.75 13.85 6.54
C ASP A 284 14.52 12.64 7.09
N PRO A 285 15.26 11.89 6.25
CA PRO A 285 16.00 10.71 6.69
C PRO A 285 17.02 10.98 7.81
N ARG A 286 17.52 12.20 7.92
CA ARG A 286 18.47 12.60 8.97
C ARG A 286 17.85 12.66 10.37
N GLN A 287 16.53 12.73 10.45
CA GLN A 287 15.74 12.80 11.69
C GLN A 287 15.05 11.44 12.00
N ILE A 288 15.30 10.41 11.19
CA ILE A 288 14.73 9.08 11.35
C ILE A 288 15.75 8.18 12.06
N GLU A 289 15.33 7.57 13.17
CA GLU A 289 16.08 6.51 13.83
C GLU A 289 15.98 5.22 13.02
N LEU A 290 17.09 4.77 12.44
CA LEU A 290 17.17 3.47 11.79
C LEU A 290 17.59 2.42 12.80
N VAL A 291 16.86 1.30 12.86
CA VAL A 291 17.17 0.15 13.72
C VAL A 291 17.21 -1.13 12.89
N GLY A 292 18.07 -2.06 13.30
CA GLY A 292 18.31 -3.30 12.56
C GLY A 292 19.58 -3.22 11.73
N ASP A 293 19.49 -3.55 10.45
CA ASP A 293 20.65 -3.61 9.56
C ASP A 293 21.02 -2.23 8.99
N ASP A 294 22.32 -2.00 8.81
CA ASP A 294 22.84 -0.75 8.27
C ASP A 294 22.59 -0.65 6.76
N ILE A 295 21.99 0.46 6.35
CA ILE A 295 21.74 0.79 4.94
C ILE A 295 22.55 2.03 4.48
N ALA A 296 23.52 2.47 5.26
CA ALA A 296 24.34 3.63 4.92
C ALA A 296 25.00 3.44 3.54
N GLY A 297 24.92 4.49 2.72
CA GLY A 297 25.48 4.48 1.36
C GLY A 297 24.73 3.62 0.34
N GLN A 298 23.63 2.95 0.70
CA GLN A 298 22.84 2.20 -0.26
C GLN A 298 21.98 3.13 -1.12
N SER A 299 22.09 2.94 -2.42
CA SER A 299 21.24 3.57 -3.44
C SER A 299 21.11 2.63 -4.63
N TRP A 300 19.88 2.31 -4.99
CA TRP A 300 19.61 1.33 -6.04
C TRP A 300 19.54 1.92 -7.45
N GLY A 301 19.54 3.26 -7.56
CA GLY A 301 19.50 3.97 -8.82
C GLY A 301 18.24 3.73 -9.63
N PHE A 302 17.08 3.54 -8.96
CA PHE A 302 15.81 3.34 -9.62
C PHE A 302 15.40 4.59 -10.40
N LYS A 303 14.62 4.36 -11.45
CA LYS A 303 14.13 5.44 -12.32
C LYS A 303 12.64 5.27 -12.55
N VAL A 304 11.90 6.36 -12.41
CA VAL A 304 10.48 6.37 -12.80
C VAL A 304 10.40 6.24 -14.32
N GLY A 305 9.97 5.07 -14.79
CA GLY A 305 9.79 4.80 -16.21
C GLY A 305 8.52 5.44 -16.76
N ARG A 306 8.47 5.64 -18.06
CA ARG A 306 7.29 6.01 -18.83
C ARG A 306 7.02 4.97 -19.90
N ASN A 307 5.74 4.73 -20.19
CA ASN A 307 5.30 3.89 -21.30
C ASN A 307 4.12 4.57 -22.01
N SER A 308 3.63 3.98 -23.10
CA SER A 308 2.49 4.51 -23.87
C SER A 308 1.27 4.75 -23.01
N HIS A 309 0.95 3.79 -22.14
CA HIS A 309 -0.17 3.90 -21.20
C HIS A 309 0.01 5.07 -20.22
N SER A 310 1.21 5.22 -19.65
CA SER A 310 1.53 6.33 -18.73
C SER A 310 1.46 7.70 -19.43
N PHE A 311 1.79 7.75 -20.70
CA PHE A 311 1.70 8.98 -21.49
C PHE A 311 0.25 9.37 -21.77
N LEU A 312 -0.59 8.42 -22.19
CA LEU A 312 -2.03 8.67 -22.40
C LEU A 312 -2.74 9.07 -21.10
N ALA A 313 -2.43 8.37 -20.03
CA ALA A 313 -2.94 8.71 -18.72
C ALA A 313 -2.45 10.09 -18.23
N TRP A 314 -1.18 10.46 -18.51
CA TRP A 314 -0.65 11.79 -18.21
C TRP A 314 -1.41 12.88 -18.99
N LEU A 315 -1.70 12.65 -20.28
CA LEU A 315 -2.51 13.58 -21.07
C LEU A 315 -3.88 13.85 -20.42
N ALA A 316 -4.54 12.81 -19.92
CA ALA A 316 -5.87 12.92 -19.31
C ALA A 316 -5.85 13.66 -17.96
N TRP A 317 -4.79 13.46 -17.15
CA TRP A 317 -4.72 13.97 -15.77
C TRP A 317 -3.98 15.32 -15.64
N TYR A 318 -2.96 15.54 -16.45
CA TYR A 318 -2.05 16.68 -16.35
C TYR A 318 -1.86 17.45 -17.65
N GLY A 319 -2.20 16.83 -18.79
CA GLY A 319 -2.01 17.40 -20.11
C GLY A 319 -3.15 18.34 -20.56
N PRO A 320 -3.12 18.79 -21.81
CA PRO A 320 -4.11 19.72 -22.36
C PRO A 320 -5.53 19.15 -22.41
N THR A 321 -5.69 17.83 -22.44
CA THR A 321 -7.01 17.15 -22.40
C THR A 321 -7.68 17.20 -21.04
N LYS A 322 -7.01 17.74 -20.01
CA LYS A 322 -7.58 17.96 -18.66
C LYS A 322 -8.88 18.74 -18.66
N ILE A 323 -9.11 19.62 -19.65
CA ILE A 323 -10.36 20.38 -19.79
C ILE A 323 -11.59 19.46 -19.96
N PHE A 324 -11.40 18.28 -20.56
CA PHE A 324 -12.46 17.28 -20.74
C PHE A 324 -12.56 16.29 -19.58
N GLN A 325 -11.74 16.43 -18.56
CA GLN A 325 -11.64 15.47 -17.45
C GLN A 325 -12.99 15.27 -16.75
N LYS A 326 -13.72 16.35 -16.46
CA LYS A 326 -15.04 16.26 -15.80
C LYS A 326 -16.04 15.46 -16.65
N LEU A 327 -16.04 15.69 -17.95
CA LEU A 327 -16.92 14.99 -18.88
C LEU A 327 -16.57 13.50 -18.99
N LEU A 328 -15.27 13.17 -19.15
CA LEU A 328 -14.81 11.80 -19.32
C LEU A 328 -14.90 10.97 -18.03
N LEU A 329 -14.62 11.57 -16.88
CA LEU A 329 -14.40 10.80 -15.64
C LEU A 329 -15.58 10.86 -14.66
N ARG A 330 -16.43 11.88 -14.73
CA ARG A 330 -17.61 12.03 -13.86
C ARG A 330 -18.93 11.63 -14.54
N THR A 331 -18.86 11.03 -15.72
CA THR A 331 -20.01 10.50 -16.47
C THR A 331 -19.80 9.01 -16.78
N PRO A 332 -20.80 8.29 -17.28
CA PRO A 332 -20.65 6.90 -17.72
C PRO A 332 -19.56 6.68 -18.79
N LEU A 333 -19.10 7.74 -19.45
CA LEU A 333 -18.00 7.68 -20.42
C LEU A 333 -16.68 7.19 -19.81
N VAL A 334 -16.51 7.25 -18.49
CA VAL A 334 -15.35 6.66 -17.77
C VAL A 334 -15.19 5.16 -18.04
N ALA A 335 -16.24 4.47 -18.41
CA ALA A 335 -16.18 3.06 -18.77
C ALA A 335 -15.28 2.80 -20.00
N ILE A 336 -15.17 3.75 -20.92
CA ILE A 336 -14.38 3.61 -22.15
C ILE A 336 -12.87 3.55 -21.85
N PRO A 337 -12.23 4.58 -21.24
CA PRO A 337 -10.80 4.51 -20.91
C PRO A 337 -10.49 3.39 -19.90
N THR A 338 -11.43 3.03 -19.04
CA THR A 338 -11.31 1.90 -18.13
C THR A 338 -11.21 0.58 -18.87
N PHE A 339 -12.14 0.32 -19.80
CA PHE A 339 -12.15 -0.89 -20.63
C PHE A 339 -10.88 -0.99 -21.50
N ILE A 340 -10.50 0.13 -22.14
CA ILE A 340 -9.27 0.19 -22.94
C ILE A 340 -8.06 -0.17 -22.05
N GLY A 341 -7.96 0.41 -20.85
CA GLY A 341 -6.88 0.13 -19.92
C GLY A 341 -6.84 -1.33 -19.45
N GLU A 342 -8.00 -1.95 -19.22
CA GLU A 342 -8.11 -3.36 -18.88
C GLU A 342 -7.65 -4.26 -20.03
N VAL A 343 -8.14 -4.01 -21.24
CA VAL A 343 -7.75 -4.76 -22.45
C VAL A 343 -6.25 -4.63 -22.70
N GLU A 344 -5.70 -3.42 -22.64
CA GLU A 344 -4.26 -3.19 -22.84
C GLU A 344 -3.43 -3.93 -21.81
N GLN A 345 -3.80 -3.86 -20.53
CA GLN A 345 -3.01 -4.45 -19.45
C GLN A 345 -3.11 -5.96 -19.39
N ASP A 346 -4.32 -6.51 -19.47
CA ASP A 346 -4.56 -7.92 -19.21
C ASP A 346 -4.42 -8.80 -20.46
N TYR A 347 -4.74 -8.27 -21.64
CA TYR A 347 -4.72 -9.03 -22.88
C TYR A 347 -3.56 -8.69 -23.83
N MET A 348 -2.89 -7.54 -23.62
CA MET A 348 -1.71 -7.16 -24.41
C MET A 348 -0.44 -7.22 -23.59
N PHE A 349 -0.32 -6.43 -22.52
CA PHE A 349 0.94 -6.34 -21.78
C PHE A 349 1.26 -7.60 -20.98
N TRP A 350 0.27 -8.16 -20.29
CA TRP A 350 0.53 -9.35 -19.49
C TRP A 350 1.00 -10.55 -20.34
N PRO A 351 0.23 -11.05 -21.33
CA PRO A 351 0.61 -12.27 -22.04
C PRO A 351 1.89 -12.11 -22.87
N PHE A 352 2.08 -10.95 -23.49
CA PHE A 352 3.19 -10.78 -24.44
C PHE A 352 4.51 -10.29 -23.82
N LYS A 353 4.48 -9.70 -22.62
CA LYS A 353 5.66 -9.13 -22.00
C LYS A 353 5.85 -9.55 -20.54
N TYR A 354 4.89 -9.21 -19.67
CA TYR A 354 5.11 -9.29 -18.22
C TYR A 354 4.98 -10.70 -17.68
N ARG A 355 4.18 -11.56 -18.29
CA ARG A 355 4.13 -12.98 -17.98
C ARG A 355 5.50 -13.65 -18.13
N GLY A 356 6.21 -13.38 -19.21
CA GLY A 356 7.55 -13.93 -19.42
C GLY A 356 8.57 -13.43 -18.38
N ILE A 357 8.46 -12.17 -17.95
CA ILE A 357 9.29 -11.60 -16.88
C ILE A 357 8.98 -12.30 -15.55
N ALA A 358 7.72 -12.42 -15.19
CA ALA A 358 7.30 -13.07 -13.95
C ALA A 358 7.69 -14.56 -13.94
N GLU A 359 7.53 -15.26 -15.07
CA GLU A 359 7.92 -16.67 -15.18
C GLU A 359 9.43 -16.86 -15.03
N ARG A 360 10.23 -16.03 -15.72
CA ARG A 360 11.70 -16.06 -15.56
C ARG A 360 12.09 -15.83 -14.10
N TRP A 361 11.52 -14.83 -13.43
CA TRP A 361 11.79 -14.57 -12.02
C TRP A 361 11.45 -15.79 -11.15
N ARG A 362 10.28 -16.42 -11.38
CA ARG A 362 9.87 -17.62 -10.65
C ARG A 362 10.85 -18.79 -10.83
N GLN A 363 11.44 -18.94 -12.03
CA GLN A 363 12.33 -20.04 -12.34
C GLN A 363 13.78 -19.81 -11.92
N THR A 364 14.25 -18.55 -11.93
CA THR A 364 15.68 -18.24 -11.81
C THR A 364 16.08 -17.62 -10.47
N THR A 365 15.14 -17.19 -9.63
CA THR A 365 15.46 -16.53 -8.38
C THR A 365 15.10 -17.38 -7.16
N ARG A 366 15.75 -17.11 -6.00
CA ARG A 366 15.45 -17.79 -4.74
C ARG A 366 14.05 -17.43 -4.23
N TRP A 367 13.62 -16.16 -4.38
CA TRP A 367 12.26 -15.73 -4.04
C TRP A 367 11.21 -16.34 -4.97
N GLY A 368 11.56 -16.54 -6.23
CA GLY A 368 10.73 -17.27 -7.18
C GLY A 368 10.54 -18.74 -6.78
N ALA A 369 11.58 -19.39 -6.25
CA ALA A 369 11.49 -20.73 -5.69
C ALA A 369 10.52 -20.78 -4.50
N LEU A 370 10.67 -19.86 -3.54
CA LEU A 370 9.75 -19.74 -2.39
C LEU A 370 8.30 -19.49 -2.86
N PHE A 371 8.10 -18.64 -3.88
CA PHE A 371 6.75 -18.40 -4.42
C PHE A 371 6.11 -19.68 -4.98
N ARG A 372 6.89 -20.52 -5.70
CA ARG A 372 6.41 -21.85 -6.17
C ARG A 372 6.02 -22.78 -5.03
N GLU A 373 6.76 -22.75 -3.91
CA GLU A 373 6.36 -23.53 -2.72
C GLU A 373 5.01 -23.05 -2.16
N TYR A 374 4.76 -21.74 -2.09
CA TYR A 374 3.45 -21.22 -1.69
C TYR A 374 2.34 -21.66 -2.65
N GLN A 375 2.59 -21.69 -3.95
CA GLN A 375 1.65 -22.22 -4.94
C GLN A 375 1.34 -23.70 -4.71
N GLN A 376 2.36 -24.54 -4.45
CA GLN A 376 2.20 -25.96 -4.17
C GLN A 376 1.44 -26.20 -2.86
N ARG A 377 1.72 -25.45 -1.80
CA ARG A 377 0.98 -25.53 -0.52
C ARG A 377 -0.51 -25.19 -0.68
N GLY A 378 -0.86 -24.37 -1.65
CA GLY A 378 -2.25 -24.03 -2.00
C GLY A 378 -2.98 -25.11 -2.80
N THR A 379 -2.25 -25.95 -3.52
CA THR A 379 -2.82 -27.06 -4.32
C THR A 379 -3.02 -28.35 -3.51
N LEU A 380 -2.38 -28.47 -2.35
CA LEU A 380 -2.63 -29.56 -1.41
C LEU A 380 -3.94 -29.29 -0.67
N LYS A 381 -5.05 -29.81 -1.22
CA LYS A 381 -6.40 -29.75 -0.63
C LYS A 381 -6.53 -30.67 0.56
#